data_37046b515922cfaf8e7eccc8f425054f
#
_entry.id   37046b515922cfaf8e7eccc8f425054f
#
_cell.length_a   1.000
_cell.length_b   1.000
_cell.length_c   1.000
_cell.angle_alpha   90.00
_cell.angle_beta   90.00
_cell.angle_gamma   90.00
#
_symmetry.space_group_name_H-M   'P 1'
#
loop_
_entity.id
_entity.type
_entity.pdbx_description
1 polymer ?
#
loop_
_entity_poly.entity_id
_entity_poly.type
_entity_poly.pdbx_seq_one_letter_code
_entity_poly.pdbx_strand_id
1 'polypeptide(L)'
;MNKMKFMVLFMSIAMIFGSCGSMNNTGKGAAIGGGSGAALGAILGGVIGKGKGAAIGAAIGTAVGAGTGALIGKKMDKAAAEAKQIEGAQVEQITDNNGLQAVKVTFDSGILFTTGNANLSAAAKSALSKFANNVLNQNRDMDVSIYGYTDNQGWKNSTAAQSQQKNLNLSQERAQSVSSYLLSCGVSTNQIKSVQGMGESDPVASNDTAAGREQNRRVEVYMYASAQMIKDAQAAAN
;
A
#
# COMPACT_ATOMS: atom_id res chain seq x y z
N MET A 1 -56.36 -6.54 -33.40
CA MET A 1 -56.54 -6.22 -31.98
C MET A 1 -55.25 -6.60 -31.28
N ASN A 2 -54.66 -5.65 -30.59
CA ASN A 2 -53.50 -5.74 -29.64
C ASN A 2 -52.09 -6.03 -30.20
N LYS A 3 -51.56 -5.04 -30.92
CA LYS A 3 -50.12 -4.84 -31.11
C LYS A 3 -49.73 -3.48 -30.59
N MET A 4 -49.84 -3.21 -29.32
CA MET A 4 -49.50 -1.89 -28.80
C MET A 4 -49.37 -1.93 -27.27
N LYS A 5 -48.41 -2.70 -26.75
CA LYS A 5 -48.00 -2.68 -25.32
C LYS A 5 -46.59 -3.23 -25.07
N PHE A 6 -45.65 -3.04 -26.00
CA PHE A 6 -44.25 -3.42 -25.77
C PHE A 6 -43.27 -2.30 -26.22
N MET A 7 -43.53 -1.09 -25.82
CA MET A 7 -42.64 0.01 -26.17
C MET A 7 -42.63 1.10 -25.12
N VAL A 8 -42.31 0.75 -23.88
CA VAL A 8 -41.88 1.70 -22.85
C VAL A 8 -41.10 0.90 -21.79
N LEU A 9 -39.87 0.54 -22.04
CA LEU A 9 -38.88 0.20 -21.01
C LEU A 9 -37.46 0.09 -21.62
N PHE A 10 -37.06 1.08 -22.38
CA PHE A 10 -35.64 1.18 -22.82
C PHE A 10 -35.27 2.64 -22.96
N MET A 11 -35.27 3.37 -21.83
CA MET A 11 -34.72 4.70 -21.83
C MET A 11 -34.37 5.14 -20.39
N SER A 12 -33.24 4.69 -19.90
CA SER A 12 -32.47 5.37 -18.81
C SER A 12 -31.21 4.60 -18.43
N ILE A 13 -30.37 4.27 -19.43
CA ILE A 13 -28.95 3.98 -19.17
C ILE A 13 -28.17 4.74 -20.24
N ALA A 14 -27.99 5.99 -19.99
CA ALA A 14 -27.00 6.79 -20.75
C ALA A 14 -26.42 7.84 -19.80
N MET A 15 -25.11 7.91 -19.81
CA MET A 15 -24.25 8.99 -19.33
C MET A 15 -23.82 8.98 -17.87
N ILE A 16 -22.81 8.18 -17.58
CA ILE A 16 -21.67 8.64 -16.76
C ILE A 16 -20.38 8.11 -17.41
N PHE A 17 -20.03 8.65 -18.56
CA PHE A 17 -18.66 8.61 -19.08
C PHE A 17 -18.27 10.06 -19.40
N GLY A 18 -17.51 10.66 -18.53
CA GLY A 18 -16.97 11.97 -18.82
C GLY A 18 -16.41 12.65 -17.58
N SER A 19 -15.27 12.23 -17.09
CA SER A 19 -14.27 13.13 -16.52
C SER A 19 -12.98 12.34 -16.25
N CYS A 20 -12.14 12.19 -17.24
CA CYS A 20 -10.72 11.88 -17.05
C CYS A 20 -9.99 13.17 -16.66
N GLY A 21 -10.31 13.71 -15.49
CA GLY A 21 -9.47 14.68 -14.81
C GLY A 21 -8.63 13.94 -13.77
N SER A 22 -7.35 14.27 -13.65
CA SER A 22 -6.51 13.79 -12.56
C SER A 22 -7.09 14.23 -11.21
N MET A 23 -7.95 13.41 -10.63
CA MET A 23 -8.51 13.66 -9.30
C MET A 23 -7.46 13.31 -8.24
N ASN A 24 -7.22 14.22 -7.31
CA ASN A 24 -6.43 13.93 -6.12
C ASN A 24 -7.17 12.94 -5.18
N ASN A 25 -6.52 12.49 -4.11
CA ASN A 25 -7.11 11.53 -3.18
C ASN A 25 -8.35 12.08 -2.46
N THR A 26 -8.45 13.38 -2.27
CA THR A 26 -9.64 14.00 -1.70
C THR A 26 -10.88 13.76 -2.59
N GLY A 27 -10.72 13.99 -3.91
CA GLY A 27 -11.80 13.72 -4.88
C GLY A 27 -12.11 12.23 -5.01
N LYS A 28 -11.08 11.38 -5.03
CA LYS A 28 -11.24 9.90 -5.07
C LYS A 28 -11.93 9.39 -3.81
N GLY A 29 -11.54 9.88 -2.63
CA GLY A 29 -12.15 9.51 -1.36
C GLY A 29 -13.65 9.85 -1.32
N ALA A 30 -14.04 11.03 -1.81
CA ALA A 30 -15.43 11.45 -1.90
C ALA A 30 -16.25 10.59 -2.90
N ALA A 31 -15.66 10.24 -4.05
CA ALA A 31 -16.32 9.40 -5.04
C ALA A 31 -16.54 7.96 -4.57
N ILE A 32 -15.57 7.39 -3.85
CA ILE A 32 -15.61 6.01 -3.32
C ILE A 32 -16.51 5.93 -2.09
N GLY A 33 -16.40 6.90 -1.18
CA GLY A 33 -17.23 6.94 0.03
C GLY A 33 -18.73 7.16 -0.23
N GLY A 34 -19.11 7.68 -1.41
CA GLY A 34 -20.50 7.90 -1.80
C GLY A 34 -21.18 6.74 -2.54
N GLY A 35 -20.44 5.71 -2.97
CA GLY A 35 -20.95 4.58 -3.73
C GLY A 35 -20.73 3.26 -3.03
N SER A 36 -21.79 2.47 -2.82
CA SER A 36 -21.84 1.08 -2.32
C SER A 36 -20.46 0.38 -2.13
N GLY A 37 -19.98 0.34 -0.90
CA GLY A 37 -18.67 -0.17 -0.52
C GLY A 37 -18.48 -1.70 -0.59
N ALA A 38 -19.26 -2.40 -1.41
CA ALA A 38 -19.24 -3.88 -1.47
C ALA A 38 -18.33 -4.47 -2.54
N ALA A 39 -17.80 -3.70 -3.50
CA ALA A 39 -17.15 -4.26 -4.69
C ALA A 39 -15.63 -4.15 -4.75
N LEU A 40 -14.96 -3.38 -3.89
CA LEU A 40 -13.53 -3.08 -4.04
C LEU A 40 -12.62 -3.62 -2.93
N GLY A 41 -13.14 -4.45 -2.02
CA GLY A 41 -12.38 -5.03 -0.91
C GLY A 41 -11.28 -6.03 -1.28
N ALA A 42 -11.00 -6.22 -2.58
CA ALA A 42 -10.15 -7.32 -3.05
C ALA A 42 -8.70 -6.93 -3.36
N ILE A 43 -8.35 -5.67 -3.46
CA ILE A 43 -7.06 -5.30 -4.08
C ILE A 43 -5.89 -5.41 -3.12
N LEU A 44 -5.97 -4.93 -1.88
CA LEU A 44 -4.86 -5.10 -0.93
C LEU A 44 -4.84 -6.49 -0.27
N GLY A 45 -5.99 -7.12 -0.05
CA GLY A 45 -6.05 -8.50 0.45
C GLY A 45 -5.56 -9.54 -0.55
N GLY A 46 -5.66 -9.26 -1.86
CA GLY A 46 -5.18 -10.11 -2.94
C GLY A 46 -3.71 -9.85 -3.29
N VAL A 47 -3.22 -8.63 -3.13
CA VAL A 47 -1.84 -8.22 -3.45
C VAL A 47 -0.88 -8.50 -2.29
N ILE A 48 -1.35 -8.40 -1.03
CA ILE A 48 -0.50 -8.52 0.16
C ILE A 48 -0.56 -9.94 0.78
N GLY A 49 -0.82 -10.97 0.01
CA GLY A 49 -0.67 -12.35 0.46
C GLY A 49 -1.97 -13.14 0.56
N LYS A 50 -1.99 -14.23 -0.15
CA LYS A 50 -3.03 -15.27 -0.13
C LYS A 50 -3.45 -15.61 1.31
N GLY A 51 -4.55 -15.05 1.79
CA GLY A 51 -5.25 -15.47 3.00
C GLY A 51 -4.85 -14.79 4.33
N LYS A 52 -3.72 -14.07 4.45
CA LYS A 52 -3.31 -13.39 5.69
C LYS A 52 -3.40 -11.85 5.62
N GLY A 53 -3.35 -11.27 4.42
CA GLY A 53 -3.54 -9.83 4.21
C GLY A 53 -4.99 -9.35 4.41
N ALA A 54 -5.96 -10.25 4.40
CA ALA A 54 -7.35 -9.94 4.70
C ALA A 54 -7.57 -9.42 6.14
N ALA A 55 -6.62 -9.63 7.05
CA ALA A 55 -6.73 -9.16 8.43
C ALA A 55 -6.48 -7.65 8.60
N ILE A 56 -5.81 -7.01 7.63
CA ILE A 56 -5.42 -5.58 7.74
C ILE A 56 -6.60 -4.65 7.44
N GLY A 57 -7.56 -5.08 6.62
CA GLY A 57 -8.74 -4.29 6.27
C GLY A 57 -10.06 -4.79 6.84
N ALA A 58 -10.09 -5.97 7.48
CA ALA A 58 -11.34 -6.64 7.86
C ALA A 58 -12.01 -6.12 9.14
N ALA A 59 -11.38 -5.24 9.89
CA ALA A 59 -11.89 -4.82 11.21
C ALA A 59 -12.97 -3.74 11.16
N ILE A 60 -13.25 -3.14 10.00
CA ILE A 60 -14.19 -2.01 9.91
C ILE A 60 -15.22 -2.29 8.81
N GLY A 61 -16.19 -3.14 9.14
CA GLY A 61 -17.32 -3.49 8.27
C GLY A 61 -18.38 -2.39 8.15
N THR A 62 -18.01 -1.11 8.19
CA THR A 62 -18.93 0.00 8.02
C THR A 62 -18.69 0.70 6.70
N ALA A 63 -19.74 0.88 5.91
CA ALA A 63 -19.72 1.73 4.74
C ALA A 63 -19.20 3.12 5.13
N VAL A 64 -18.04 3.47 4.60
CA VAL A 64 -17.44 4.79 4.85
C VAL A 64 -18.15 5.80 3.96
N GLY A 65 -18.83 6.77 4.55
CA GLY A 65 -19.55 7.81 3.82
C GLY A 65 -18.63 8.73 3.01
N ALA A 66 -19.20 9.45 2.05
CA ALA A 66 -18.46 10.35 1.15
C ALA A 66 -17.62 11.41 1.90
N GLY A 67 -18.15 11.99 2.97
CA GLY A 67 -17.45 12.96 3.81
C GLY A 67 -16.23 12.38 4.49
N THR A 68 -16.37 11.21 5.08
CA THR A 68 -15.26 10.46 5.73
C THR A 68 -14.16 10.12 4.73
N GLY A 69 -14.55 9.59 3.55
CA GLY A 69 -13.60 9.27 2.49
C GLY A 69 -12.82 10.49 2.00
N ALA A 70 -13.45 11.64 1.89
CA ALA A 70 -12.81 12.90 1.50
C ALA A 70 -11.79 13.39 2.54
N LEU A 71 -12.12 13.30 3.83
CA LEU A 71 -11.20 13.69 4.93
C LEU A 71 -9.95 12.79 4.96
N ILE A 72 -10.15 11.47 4.85
CA ILE A 72 -9.06 10.49 4.77
C ILE A 72 -8.23 10.73 3.50
N GLY A 73 -8.88 10.91 2.34
CA GLY A 73 -8.20 11.18 1.08
C GLY A 73 -7.28 12.41 1.16
N LYS A 74 -7.73 13.50 1.77
CA LYS A 74 -6.91 14.70 1.97
C LYS A 74 -5.66 14.43 2.81
N LYS A 75 -5.77 13.63 3.86
CA LYS A 75 -4.60 13.23 4.68
C LYS A 75 -3.64 12.35 3.90
N MET A 76 -4.16 11.40 3.10
CA MET A 76 -3.33 10.55 2.23
C MET A 76 -2.65 11.35 1.11
N ASP A 77 -3.32 12.34 0.52
CA ASP A 77 -2.71 13.26 -0.45
C ASP A 77 -1.50 13.99 0.15
N LYS A 78 -1.65 14.51 1.38
CA LYS A 78 -0.56 15.19 2.09
C LYS A 78 0.61 14.23 2.37
N ALA A 79 0.34 13.06 2.95
CA ALA A 79 1.37 12.08 3.26
C ALA A 79 2.10 11.59 1.98
N ALA A 80 1.38 11.40 0.88
CA ALA A 80 1.97 11.04 -0.40
C ALA A 80 2.87 12.17 -0.96
N ALA A 81 2.45 13.43 -0.83
CA ALA A 81 3.26 14.57 -1.26
C ALA A 81 4.55 14.71 -0.45
N GLU A 82 4.48 14.49 0.86
CA GLU A 82 5.64 14.49 1.76
C GLU A 82 6.58 13.30 1.43
N ALA A 83 6.04 12.11 1.22
CA ALA A 83 6.82 10.93 0.87
C ALA A 83 7.54 11.06 -0.49
N LYS A 84 6.95 11.76 -1.47
CA LYS A 84 7.58 12.04 -2.77
C LYS A 84 8.84 12.90 -2.67
N GLN A 85 9.07 13.61 -1.58
CA GLN A 85 10.28 14.39 -1.33
C GLN A 85 11.45 13.55 -0.81
N ILE A 86 11.22 12.27 -0.52
CA ILE A 86 12.25 11.37 -0.01
C ILE A 86 13.02 10.78 -1.18
N GLU A 87 14.31 11.03 -1.22
CA GLU A 87 15.21 10.50 -2.24
C GLU A 87 15.22 8.97 -2.23
N GLY A 88 15.07 8.36 -3.41
CA GLY A 88 15.01 6.91 -3.57
C GLY A 88 13.68 6.27 -3.19
N ALA A 89 12.66 7.04 -2.83
CA ALA A 89 11.31 6.56 -2.59
C ALA A 89 10.45 6.71 -3.86
N GLN A 90 9.81 5.62 -4.27
CA GLN A 90 8.76 5.64 -5.30
C GLN A 90 7.40 5.61 -4.58
N VAL A 91 6.53 6.59 -4.87
CA VAL A 91 5.27 6.76 -4.15
C VAL A 91 4.08 6.57 -5.07
N GLU A 92 3.24 5.63 -4.71
CA GLU A 92 2.01 5.29 -5.40
C GLU A 92 0.80 5.47 -4.47
N GLN A 93 -0.25 6.07 -4.98
CA GLN A 93 -1.52 6.18 -4.29
C GLN A 93 -2.39 5.00 -4.70
N ILE A 94 -2.84 4.24 -3.73
CA ILE A 94 -3.64 3.03 -3.92
C ILE A 94 -4.94 3.11 -3.13
N THR A 95 -5.78 2.12 -3.30
CA THR A 95 -7.03 1.99 -2.53
C THR A 95 -6.94 0.75 -1.64
N ASP A 96 -7.27 0.89 -0.37
CA ASP A 96 -7.29 -0.22 0.59
C ASP A 96 -8.53 -1.10 0.44
N ASN A 97 -8.62 -2.16 1.26
CA ASN A 97 -9.74 -3.11 1.24
C ASN A 97 -11.09 -2.51 1.65
N ASN A 98 -11.09 -1.34 2.28
CA ASN A 98 -12.30 -0.63 2.68
C ASN A 98 -12.73 0.41 1.64
N GLY A 99 -12.05 0.47 0.49
CA GLY A 99 -12.26 1.49 -0.53
C GLY A 99 -11.65 2.85 -0.18
N LEU A 100 -10.83 2.93 0.90
CA LEU A 100 -10.17 4.15 1.31
C LEU A 100 -8.83 4.32 0.60
N GLN A 101 -8.44 5.57 0.41
CA GLN A 101 -7.13 5.88 -0.16
C GLN A 101 -6.02 5.52 0.83
N ALA A 102 -4.95 4.93 0.30
CA ALA A 102 -3.74 4.56 1.02
C ALA A 102 -2.50 4.95 0.19
N VAL A 103 -1.35 4.96 0.81
CA VAL A 103 -0.08 5.31 0.16
C VAL A 103 0.87 4.13 0.24
N LYS A 104 1.39 3.70 -0.90
CA LYS A 104 2.48 2.74 -1.01
C LYS A 104 3.77 3.48 -1.31
N VAL A 105 4.78 3.27 -0.49
CA VAL A 105 6.13 3.81 -0.68
C VAL A 105 7.07 2.64 -0.92
N THR A 106 7.69 2.60 -2.08
CA THR A 106 8.64 1.55 -2.47
C THR A 106 10.06 2.08 -2.41
N PHE A 107 10.91 1.37 -1.72
CA PHE A 107 12.36 1.60 -1.67
C PHE A 107 13.07 0.45 -2.37
N ASP A 108 13.95 0.78 -3.31
CA ASP A 108 14.82 -0.21 -3.96
C ASP A 108 15.80 -0.82 -2.94
N SER A 109 15.88 -2.16 -2.93
CA SER A 109 16.82 -2.85 -2.05
C SER A 109 18.29 -2.53 -2.37
N GLY A 110 18.62 -2.16 -3.60
CA GLY A 110 19.97 -1.75 -3.97
C GLY A 110 20.40 -0.45 -3.29
N ILE A 111 19.45 0.44 -3.00
CA ILE A 111 19.68 1.65 -2.20
C ILE A 111 19.74 1.29 -0.71
N LEU A 112 18.83 0.41 -0.26
CA LEU A 112 18.70 0.08 1.16
C LEU A 112 19.82 -0.81 1.69
N PHE A 113 20.26 -1.82 0.93
CA PHE A 113 21.13 -2.89 1.41
C PHE A 113 22.27 -3.19 0.44
N THR A 114 23.37 -3.71 0.95
CA THR A 114 24.36 -4.40 0.13
C THR A 114 23.83 -5.76 -0.33
N THR A 115 24.37 -6.29 -1.44
CA THR A 115 23.94 -7.56 -2.03
C THR A 115 23.98 -8.70 -1.01
N GLY A 116 22.89 -9.49 -0.95
CA GLY A 116 22.77 -10.65 -0.08
C GLY A 116 22.72 -10.31 1.42
N ASN A 117 22.49 -9.05 1.79
CA ASN A 117 22.57 -8.57 3.16
C ASN A 117 21.28 -7.81 3.55
N ALA A 118 21.01 -7.73 4.84
CA ALA A 118 19.91 -6.98 5.44
C ALA A 118 20.39 -5.78 6.28
N ASN A 119 21.69 -5.47 6.27
CA ASN A 119 22.22 -4.29 6.96
C ASN A 119 21.97 -3.04 6.14
N LEU A 120 21.33 -2.04 6.74
CA LEU A 120 21.03 -0.77 6.09
C LEU A 120 22.30 0.02 5.76
N SER A 121 22.39 0.51 4.52
CA SER A 121 23.43 1.42 4.07
C SER A 121 23.32 2.79 4.76
N ALA A 122 24.34 3.63 4.67
CA ALA A 122 24.29 5.01 5.17
C ALA A 122 23.23 5.85 4.40
N ALA A 123 23.11 5.66 3.09
CA ALA A 123 22.09 6.30 2.26
C ALA A 123 20.67 5.87 2.69
N ALA A 124 20.48 4.57 2.93
CA ALA A 124 19.23 4.03 3.44
C ALA A 124 18.84 4.68 4.77
N LYS A 125 19.76 4.75 5.72
CA LYS A 125 19.50 5.37 7.02
C LYS A 125 19.09 6.83 6.87
N SER A 126 19.74 7.59 5.98
CA SER A 126 19.35 8.98 5.69
C SER A 126 17.93 9.08 5.12
N ALA A 127 17.61 8.28 4.10
CA ALA A 127 16.28 8.27 3.49
C ALA A 127 15.19 7.85 4.48
N LEU A 128 15.41 6.78 5.24
CA LEU A 128 14.47 6.28 6.24
C LEU A 128 14.30 7.24 7.42
N SER A 129 15.36 7.96 7.86
CA SER A 129 15.25 9.01 8.87
C SER A 129 14.36 10.16 8.39
N LYS A 130 14.55 10.62 7.14
CA LYS A 130 13.68 11.64 6.53
C LYS A 130 12.25 11.14 6.43
N PHE A 131 12.05 9.91 6.00
CA PHE A 131 10.73 9.29 5.90
C PHE A 131 10.04 9.18 7.27
N ALA A 132 10.76 8.72 8.30
CA ALA A 132 10.24 8.67 9.66
C ALA A 132 9.83 10.06 10.17
N ASN A 133 10.72 11.05 10.06
CA ASN A 133 10.52 12.37 10.68
C ASN A 133 9.52 13.23 9.91
N ASN A 134 9.56 13.20 8.58
CA ASN A 134 8.76 14.11 7.76
C ASN A 134 7.40 13.51 7.36
N VAL A 135 7.28 12.17 7.41
CA VAL A 135 6.04 11.48 6.99
C VAL A 135 5.40 10.74 8.15
N LEU A 136 6.04 9.69 8.69
CA LEU A 136 5.38 8.80 9.66
C LEU A 136 5.10 9.48 11.00
N ASN A 137 6.05 10.23 11.55
CA ASN A 137 5.88 10.94 12.82
C ASN A 137 4.91 12.13 12.73
N GLN A 138 4.64 12.65 11.52
CA GLN A 138 3.64 13.68 11.28
C GLN A 138 2.22 13.10 11.06
N ASN A 139 2.12 11.79 10.79
CA ASN A 139 0.88 11.09 10.45
C ASN A 139 0.68 9.88 11.39
N ARG A 140 0.72 10.11 12.70
CA ARG A 140 0.67 9.05 13.73
C ARG A 140 -0.67 8.33 13.83
N ASP A 141 -1.70 8.86 13.23
CA ASP A 141 -3.04 8.29 13.10
C ASP A 141 -3.17 7.35 11.90
N MET A 142 -2.11 7.16 11.12
CA MET A 142 -2.04 6.15 10.07
C MET A 142 -1.39 4.86 10.58
N ASP A 143 -1.92 3.73 10.14
CA ASP A 143 -1.30 2.42 10.32
C ASP A 143 -0.27 2.15 9.22
N VAL A 144 0.77 1.39 9.53
CA VAL A 144 1.91 1.10 8.65
C VAL A 144 2.14 -0.40 8.56
N SER A 145 2.33 -0.90 7.34
CA SER A 145 2.77 -2.27 7.08
C SER A 145 4.00 -2.27 6.17
N ILE A 146 4.96 -3.15 6.46
CA ILE A 146 6.27 -3.20 5.79
C ILE A 146 6.45 -4.60 5.21
N TYR A 147 6.73 -4.67 3.90
CA TYR A 147 6.93 -5.92 3.17
C TYR A 147 8.26 -5.91 2.42
N GLY A 148 9.08 -6.93 2.63
CA GLY A 148 10.32 -7.14 1.91
C GLY A 148 10.15 -8.16 0.79
N TYR A 149 10.82 -7.93 -0.35
CA TYR A 149 10.79 -8.81 -1.51
C TYR A 149 12.21 -9.10 -2.02
N THR A 150 12.37 -10.22 -2.71
CA THR A 150 13.57 -10.59 -3.45
C THR A 150 13.22 -10.81 -4.92
N ASP A 151 14.24 -10.96 -5.76
CA ASP A 151 14.10 -11.62 -7.04
C ASP A 151 14.07 -13.16 -6.86
N ASN A 152 13.97 -13.90 -7.95
CA ASN A 152 13.97 -15.36 -7.98
C ASN A 152 15.35 -16.00 -8.13
N GLN A 153 16.43 -15.26 -7.93
CA GLN A 153 17.78 -15.81 -8.11
C GLN A 153 18.07 -16.87 -7.05
N GLY A 154 18.51 -18.03 -7.55
CA GLY A 154 18.93 -19.14 -6.70
C GLY A 154 20.21 -18.82 -5.93
N TRP A 155 20.34 -19.41 -4.76
CA TRP A 155 21.56 -19.32 -3.94
C TRP A 155 22.56 -20.42 -4.35
N LYS A 156 23.83 -20.05 -4.39
CA LYS A 156 24.90 -20.98 -4.69
C LYS A 156 24.83 -22.20 -3.76
N ASN A 157 25.04 -23.39 -4.33
CA ASN A 157 24.99 -24.66 -3.58
C ASN A 157 23.66 -24.93 -2.86
N SER A 158 22.53 -24.49 -3.43
CA SER A 158 21.21 -24.69 -2.89
C SER A 158 20.28 -25.28 -3.93
N THR A 159 19.36 -26.14 -3.51
CA THR A 159 18.24 -26.56 -4.33
C THR A 159 17.26 -25.40 -4.55
N ALA A 160 16.32 -25.54 -5.48
CA ALA A 160 15.27 -24.53 -5.70
C ALA A 160 14.48 -24.24 -4.42
N ALA A 161 14.05 -25.26 -3.70
CA ALA A 161 13.32 -25.11 -2.44
C ALA A 161 14.15 -24.42 -1.34
N GLN A 162 15.45 -24.76 -1.24
CA GLN A 162 16.34 -24.09 -0.31
C GLN A 162 16.57 -22.62 -0.68
N SER A 163 16.65 -22.31 -1.98
CA SER A 163 16.78 -20.93 -2.46
C SER A 163 15.54 -20.11 -2.14
N GLN A 164 14.35 -20.64 -2.36
CA GLN A 164 13.09 -20.00 -2.01
C GLN A 164 13.01 -19.69 -0.51
N GLN A 165 13.39 -20.65 0.33
CA GLN A 165 13.41 -20.44 1.78
C GLN A 165 14.41 -19.37 2.19
N LYS A 166 15.60 -19.35 1.59
CA LYS A 166 16.62 -18.32 1.85
C LYS A 166 16.16 -16.93 1.39
N ASN A 167 15.48 -16.84 0.23
CA ASN A 167 14.90 -15.60 -0.26
C ASN A 167 13.78 -15.10 0.67
N LEU A 168 12.93 -16.00 1.17
CA LEU A 168 11.91 -15.65 2.17
C LEU A 168 12.56 -15.12 3.45
N ASN A 169 13.57 -15.78 3.98
CA ASN A 169 14.28 -15.34 5.19
C ASN A 169 14.97 -13.97 4.97
N LEU A 170 15.70 -13.80 3.86
CA LEU A 170 16.36 -12.53 3.54
C LEU A 170 15.37 -11.38 3.42
N SER A 171 14.23 -11.61 2.78
CA SER A 171 13.18 -10.59 2.66
C SER A 171 12.57 -10.22 4.02
N GLN A 172 12.40 -11.21 4.92
CA GLN A 172 11.95 -10.98 6.30
C GLN A 172 12.97 -10.16 7.10
N GLU A 173 14.25 -10.50 7.02
CA GLU A 173 15.33 -9.77 7.69
C GLU A 173 15.41 -8.32 7.20
N ARG A 174 15.23 -8.07 5.90
CA ARG A 174 15.20 -6.73 5.31
C ARG A 174 14.02 -5.90 5.80
N ALA A 175 12.81 -6.46 5.79
CA ALA A 175 11.63 -5.80 6.33
C ALA A 175 11.83 -5.45 7.82
N GLN A 176 12.41 -6.38 8.59
CA GLN A 176 12.70 -6.19 10.00
C GLN A 176 13.74 -5.09 10.25
N SER A 177 14.80 -5.02 9.41
CA SER A 177 15.82 -3.98 9.51
C SER A 177 15.24 -2.58 9.26
N VAL A 178 14.36 -2.45 8.26
CA VAL A 178 13.64 -1.19 8.00
C VAL A 178 12.74 -0.84 9.17
N SER A 179 11.91 -1.76 9.66
CA SER A 179 11.04 -1.55 10.81
C SER A 179 11.82 -1.11 12.05
N SER A 180 12.87 -1.84 12.41
CA SER A 180 13.70 -1.56 13.59
C SER A 180 14.33 -0.17 13.49
N TYR A 181 14.77 0.24 12.30
CA TYR A 181 15.34 1.55 12.09
C TYR A 181 14.29 2.67 12.19
N LEU A 182 13.10 2.48 11.62
CA LEU A 182 12.00 3.44 11.74
C LEU A 182 11.59 3.63 13.21
N LEU A 183 11.51 2.54 13.98
CA LEU A 183 11.26 2.61 15.43
C LEU A 183 12.35 3.40 16.16
N SER A 184 13.62 3.20 15.80
CA SER A 184 14.74 3.98 16.38
C SER A 184 14.68 5.47 16.03
N CYS A 185 13.99 5.85 14.95
CA CYS A 185 13.69 7.22 14.55
C CYS A 185 12.40 7.79 15.21
N GLY A 186 11.81 7.10 16.18
CA GLY A 186 10.66 7.58 16.95
C GLY A 186 9.29 7.25 16.35
N VAL A 187 9.24 6.41 15.32
CA VAL A 187 7.94 5.87 14.83
C VAL A 187 7.34 4.99 15.92
N SER A 188 6.06 5.16 16.20
CA SER A 188 5.38 4.41 17.27
C SER A 188 5.25 2.92 16.93
N THR A 189 5.51 2.05 17.90
CA THR A 189 5.25 0.61 17.77
C THR A 189 3.78 0.32 17.47
N ASN A 190 2.86 1.12 18.02
CA ASN A 190 1.43 0.99 17.76
C ASN A 190 1.03 1.32 16.32
N GLN A 191 1.86 2.09 15.60
CA GLN A 191 1.64 2.44 14.21
C GLN A 191 2.02 1.30 13.26
N ILE A 192 3.03 0.49 13.62
CA ILE A 192 3.49 -0.63 12.78
C ILE A 192 2.65 -1.87 13.04
N LYS A 193 1.83 -2.27 12.05
CA LYS A 193 0.88 -3.38 12.17
C LYS A 193 1.39 -4.69 11.59
N SER A 194 2.26 -4.62 10.57
CA SER A 194 2.79 -5.82 9.93
C SER A 194 4.23 -5.59 9.46
N VAL A 195 5.06 -6.60 9.63
CA VAL A 195 6.43 -6.65 9.09
C VAL A 195 6.67 -8.05 8.57
N GLN A 196 6.70 -8.22 7.24
CA GLN A 196 6.76 -9.54 6.63
C GLN A 196 7.72 -9.61 5.46
N GLY A 197 8.41 -10.74 5.35
CA GLY A 197 9.12 -11.14 4.14
C GLY A 197 8.20 -11.89 3.19
N MET A 198 8.23 -11.52 1.93
CA MET A 198 7.42 -12.11 0.85
C MET A 198 8.26 -12.99 -0.08
N GLY A 199 9.59 -13.02 0.11
CA GLY A 199 10.50 -13.75 -0.76
C GLY A 199 10.39 -13.26 -2.20
N GLU A 200 10.33 -14.20 -3.12
CA GLU A 200 10.19 -13.96 -4.57
C GLU A 200 8.74 -13.87 -5.07
N SER A 201 7.77 -13.77 -4.14
CA SER A 201 6.36 -13.61 -4.51
C SER A 201 6.10 -12.22 -5.09
N ASP A 202 5.04 -12.12 -5.89
CA ASP A 202 4.51 -10.87 -6.43
C ASP A 202 5.57 -10.01 -7.16
N PRO A 203 6.25 -10.55 -8.19
CA PRO A 203 7.22 -9.81 -8.97
C PRO A 203 6.53 -8.64 -9.70
N VAL A 204 7.14 -7.45 -9.63
CA VAL A 204 6.66 -6.24 -10.32
C VAL A 204 7.26 -6.09 -11.72
N ALA A 205 8.29 -6.88 -12.03
CA ALA A 205 8.95 -6.93 -13.34
C ALA A 205 9.42 -8.35 -13.67
N SER A 206 9.78 -8.62 -14.93
CA SER A 206 10.30 -9.94 -15.32
C SER A 206 11.62 -10.25 -14.61
N ASN A 207 11.69 -11.43 -14.01
CA ASN A 207 12.92 -11.95 -13.41
C ASN A 207 13.97 -12.41 -14.45
N ASP A 208 13.63 -12.46 -15.74
CA ASP A 208 14.54 -12.87 -16.80
C ASP A 208 15.63 -11.83 -17.06
N THR A 209 15.36 -10.56 -16.79
CA THR A 209 16.29 -9.45 -17.00
C THR A 209 16.94 -8.99 -15.69
N ALA A 210 18.17 -8.49 -15.76
CA ALA A 210 18.86 -7.92 -14.61
C ALA A 210 18.10 -6.70 -14.03
N ALA A 211 17.60 -5.84 -14.91
CA ALA A 211 16.82 -4.66 -14.52
C ALA A 211 15.49 -5.04 -13.84
N GLY A 212 14.79 -6.06 -14.35
CA GLY A 212 13.55 -6.52 -13.72
C GLY A 212 13.81 -7.17 -12.36
N ARG A 213 14.87 -7.95 -12.21
CA ARG A 213 15.27 -8.49 -10.90
C ARG A 213 15.62 -7.39 -9.91
N GLU A 214 16.24 -6.31 -10.36
CA GLU A 214 16.51 -5.14 -9.50
C GLU A 214 15.22 -4.52 -8.96
N GLN A 215 14.21 -4.34 -9.80
CA GLN A 215 12.89 -3.84 -9.39
C GLN A 215 12.17 -4.80 -8.43
N ASN A 216 12.35 -6.12 -8.60
CA ASN A 216 11.75 -7.11 -7.71
C ASN A 216 12.40 -7.11 -6.32
N ARG A 217 13.69 -6.78 -6.21
CA ARG A 217 14.38 -6.58 -4.93
C ARG A 217 14.01 -5.23 -4.32
N ARG A 218 12.97 -5.19 -3.50
CA ARG A 218 12.40 -3.97 -2.93
C ARG A 218 11.88 -4.16 -1.51
N VAL A 219 11.67 -3.05 -0.83
CA VAL A 219 10.85 -2.99 0.39
C VAL A 219 9.70 -2.01 0.14
N GLU A 220 8.50 -2.45 0.42
CA GLU A 220 7.29 -1.64 0.31
C GLU A 220 6.78 -1.28 1.71
N VAL A 221 6.46 -0.01 1.91
CA VAL A 221 5.83 0.51 3.12
C VAL A 221 4.46 1.04 2.75
N TYR A 222 3.44 0.46 3.35
CA TYR A 222 2.05 0.85 3.15
C TYR A 222 1.60 1.71 4.32
N MET A 223 1.04 2.88 4.03
CA MET A 223 0.37 3.75 5.00
C MET A 223 -1.12 3.80 4.68
N TYR A 224 -1.96 3.53 5.66
CA TYR A 224 -3.41 3.47 5.51
C TYR A 224 -4.12 3.99 6.76
N ALA A 225 -5.42 4.27 6.65
CA ALA A 225 -6.17 4.81 7.76
C ALA A 225 -6.28 3.80 8.91
N SER A 226 -5.92 4.20 10.12
CA SER A 226 -6.18 3.40 11.32
C SER A 226 -7.68 3.39 11.66
N ALA A 227 -8.10 2.44 12.48
CA ALA A 227 -9.46 2.38 12.99
C ALA A 227 -9.86 3.67 13.71
N GLN A 228 -8.93 4.28 14.43
CA GLN A 228 -9.19 5.55 15.14
C GLN A 228 -9.36 6.70 14.14
N MET A 229 -8.47 6.81 13.14
CA MET A 229 -8.57 7.83 12.09
C MET A 229 -9.91 7.77 11.36
N ILE A 230 -10.43 6.55 11.09
CA ILE A 230 -11.74 6.38 10.45
C ILE A 230 -12.87 6.85 11.35
N LYS A 231 -12.85 6.50 12.64
CA LYS A 231 -13.85 6.98 13.63
C LYS A 231 -13.87 8.49 13.75
N ASP A 232 -12.68 9.11 13.83
CA ASP A 232 -12.54 10.56 13.94
C ASP A 232 -13.06 11.27 12.68
N ALA A 233 -12.75 10.71 11.49
CA ALA A 233 -13.26 11.23 10.22
C ALA A 233 -14.78 11.04 10.07
N GLN A 234 -15.34 9.95 10.57
CA GLN A 234 -16.80 9.74 10.62
C GLN A 234 -17.49 10.76 11.54
N ALA A 235 -16.92 11.00 12.72
CA ALA A 235 -17.46 11.99 13.66
C ALA A 235 -17.40 13.42 13.10
N ALA A 236 -16.37 13.74 12.33
CA ALA A 236 -16.21 15.07 11.72
C ALA A 236 -17.06 15.27 10.44
N ALA A 237 -17.57 14.20 9.84
CA ALA A 237 -18.39 14.23 8.63
C ALA A 237 -19.90 14.28 8.92
N ASN A 238 -20.31 14.09 10.19
CA ASN A 238 -21.69 14.18 10.70
C ASN A 238 -21.94 15.54 11.33
#